data_6787d2507148933caaa9da51ac5fbc45
#
_entry.id   6787d2507148933caaa9da51ac5fbc45
#
_cell.length_a   1.000
_cell.length_b   1.000
_cell.length_c   1.000
_cell.angle_alpha   90.00
_cell.angle_beta   90.00
_cell.angle_gamma   90.00
#
_symmetry.space_group_name_H-M   'P 1'
#
loop_
_entity.id
_entity.type
_entity.pdbx_description
1 polymer ?
#
loop_
_entity_poly.entity_id
_entity_poly.type
_entity_poly.pdbx_seq_one_letter_code
_entity_poly.pdbx_strand_id
1 'polypeptide(L)'
;MTASQPTNDLAATLDDGDIALGILDNTYSPTLVEFYGELGVDFIWLDFEHGGPDPWNASQMEDLLRAGERTDVELLVRIPDTEPTLVRKVLDLGVRNVFLPRVETADEVREAVRSARFRYDDGPGHRGLASPRARRWGLAEEYVATEDRETLVGVTIETKASVENLDEILAVPELGFVFIGPLDLSVSLSHPGEIDHPDVQDAVETIRSKAVDAGVPVAGLGFGMDDVNEKAANGYQMLNLGSTTGALEQTVTGWFDAYEGTDA
;
A
#
# COMPACT_ATOMS: atom_id res chain seq x y z
N MET A 1 31.28 -7.17 10.27
CA MET A 1 30.44 -5.97 10.27
C MET A 1 29.02 -6.45 10.04
N THR A 2 28.18 -6.44 11.04
CA THR A 2 26.74 -6.68 10.88
C THR A 2 26.19 -5.42 10.23
N ALA A 3 25.70 -5.53 8.99
CA ALA A 3 24.96 -4.44 8.36
C ALA A 3 23.71 -4.18 9.23
N SER A 4 23.43 -2.89 9.51
CA SER A 4 22.20 -2.51 10.20
C SER A 4 20.99 -3.13 9.48
N GLN A 5 19.96 -3.49 10.21
CA GLN A 5 18.70 -3.87 9.60
C GLN A 5 18.14 -2.64 8.88
N PRO A 6 17.61 -2.75 7.66
CA PRO A 6 16.98 -1.62 7.00
C PRO A 6 15.76 -1.16 7.81
N THR A 7 15.57 0.14 7.93
CA THR A 7 14.37 0.79 8.46
C THR A 7 13.24 0.73 7.42
N ASN A 8 12.02 0.95 7.83
CA ASN A 8 10.88 1.16 6.94
C ASN A 8 10.60 2.66 6.86
N ASP A 9 11.08 3.29 5.81
CA ASP A 9 11.01 4.75 5.69
C ASP A 9 9.56 5.22 5.42
N LEU A 10 8.72 4.40 4.77
CA LEU A 10 7.30 4.70 4.62
C LEU A 10 6.58 4.71 5.97
N ALA A 11 6.82 3.71 6.81
CA ALA A 11 6.22 3.68 8.16
C ALA A 11 6.69 4.89 8.99
N ALA A 12 7.98 5.22 8.95
CA ALA A 12 8.52 6.38 9.65
C ALA A 12 7.90 7.71 9.18
N THR A 13 7.72 7.88 7.85
CA THR A 13 7.05 9.05 7.28
C THR A 13 5.63 9.21 7.80
N LEU A 14 4.86 8.11 7.88
CA LEU A 14 3.50 8.14 8.40
C LEU A 14 3.46 8.42 9.92
N ASP A 15 4.38 7.85 10.68
CA ASP A 15 4.50 8.06 12.14
C ASP A 15 4.87 9.52 12.48
N ASP A 16 5.70 10.17 11.65
CA ASP A 16 6.07 11.57 11.79
C ASP A 16 4.93 12.54 11.36
N GLY A 17 3.87 12.02 10.76
CA GLY A 17 2.74 12.82 10.25
C GLY A 17 3.04 13.50 8.92
N ASP A 18 4.12 13.11 8.25
CA ASP A 18 4.50 13.59 6.94
C ASP A 18 3.74 12.89 5.81
N ILE A 19 3.89 13.39 4.58
CA ILE A 19 3.16 12.89 3.42
C ILE A 19 4.10 12.08 2.53
N ALA A 20 3.68 10.84 2.24
CA ALA A 20 4.33 9.97 1.28
C ALA A 20 3.64 10.02 -0.08
N LEU A 21 4.41 10.23 -1.15
CA LEU A 21 3.94 10.26 -2.53
C LEU A 21 4.49 9.07 -3.32
N GLY A 22 3.61 8.31 -3.94
CA GLY A 22 4.00 7.11 -4.67
C GLY A 22 3.33 6.95 -6.02
N ILE A 23 3.68 5.88 -6.69
CA ILE A 23 3.14 5.51 -8.00
C ILE A 23 2.79 4.03 -8.06
N LEU A 24 1.70 3.69 -8.75
CA LEU A 24 1.36 2.31 -9.08
C LEU A 24 2.22 1.85 -10.26
N ASP A 25 3.14 0.90 -10.03
CA ASP A 25 3.79 0.21 -11.14
C ASP A 25 3.01 -1.05 -11.53
N ASN A 26 2.29 -0.95 -12.63
CA ASN A 26 1.53 -2.04 -13.25
C ASN A 26 2.29 -2.79 -14.35
N THR A 27 3.60 -2.57 -14.44
CA THR A 27 4.49 -3.30 -15.35
C THR A 27 5.29 -4.40 -14.66
N TYR A 28 5.43 -4.31 -13.34
CA TYR A 28 6.21 -5.23 -12.50
C TYR A 28 7.66 -5.39 -13.00
N SER A 29 8.23 -4.27 -13.47
CA SER A 29 9.57 -4.22 -14.02
C SER A 29 10.58 -3.77 -12.96
N PRO A 30 11.57 -4.60 -12.58
CA PRO A 30 12.64 -4.17 -11.69
C PRO A 30 13.36 -2.90 -12.17
N THR A 31 13.51 -2.73 -13.50
CA THR A 31 14.10 -1.51 -14.08
C THR A 31 13.28 -0.26 -13.79
N LEU A 32 11.95 -0.36 -13.84
CA LEU A 32 11.09 0.80 -13.52
C LEU A 32 11.04 1.05 -12.02
N VAL A 33 11.12 0.02 -11.19
CA VAL A 33 11.25 0.18 -9.74
C VAL A 33 12.52 0.97 -9.40
N GLU A 34 13.69 0.60 -9.95
CA GLU A 34 14.93 1.38 -9.78
C GLU A 34 14.77 2.81 -10.30
N PHE A 35 14.14 2.99 -11.47
CA PHE A 35 13.98 4.30 -12.08
C PHE A 35 13.10 5.24 -11.23
N TYR A 36 12.00 4.73 -10.68
CA TYR A 36 11.14 5.50 -9.78
C TYR A 36 11.84 5.88 -8.48
N GLY A 37 12.64 4.97 -7.92
CA GLY A 37 13.47 5.29 -6.76
C GLY A 37 14.47 6.40 -7.05
N GLU A 38 15.14 6.39 -8.22
CA GLU A 38 16.03 7.49 -8.65
C GLU A 38 15.27 8.82 -8.91
N LEU A 39 13.97 8.78 -9.20
CA LEU A 39 13.12 9.97 -9.29
C LEU A 39 12.71 10.50 -7.92
N GLY A 40 12.90 9.74 -6.86
CA GLY A 40 12.63 10.15 -5.48
C GLY A 40 11.17 10.02 -5.07
N VAL A 41 10.42 9.05 -5.61
CA VAL A 41 9.11 8.70 -5.03
C VAL A 41 9.31 7.96 -3.70
N ASP A 42 8.44 8.18 -2.74
CA ASP A 42 8.57 7.56 -1.41
C ASP A 42 8.18 6.08 -1.44
N PHE A 43 7.20 5.72 -2.25
CA PHE A 43 6.79 4.32 -2.40
C PHE A 43 6.36 3.96 -3.81
N ILE A 44 6.47 2.66 -4.13
CA ILE A 44 5.94 2.06 -5.35
C ILE A 44 4.87 1.06 -4.96
N TRP A 45 3.63 1.32 -5.39
CA TRP A 45 2.54 0.39 -5.21
C TRP A 45 2.61 -0.72 -6.26
N LEU A 46 2.67 -1.96 -5.78
CA LEU A 46 2.58 -3.18 -6.59
C LEU A 46 1.24 -3.87 -6.27
N ASP A 47 0.40 -3.98 -7.29
CA ASP A 47 -0.95 -4.52 -7.14
C ASP A 47 -1.03 -5.97 -7.60
N PHE A 48 -1.14 -6.90 -6.66
CA PHE A 48 -1.32 -8.32 -6.95
C PHE A 48 -2.77 -8.79 -6.82
N GLU A 49 -3.71 -7.88 -6.60
CA GLU A 49 -5.14 -8.19 -6.63
C GLU A 49 -5.70 -8.17 -8.07
N HIS A 50 -5.53 -7.03 -8.77
CA HIS A 50 -6.08 -6.84 -10.11
C HIS A 50 -5.09 -7.05 -11.24
N GLY A 51 -3.84 -7.31 -10.93
CA GLY A 51 -2.80 -7.48 -11.92
C GLY A 51 -1.60 -8.24 -11.38
N GLY A 52 -0.51 -8.18 -12.14
CA GLY A 52 0.77 -8.73 -11.72
C GLY A 52 0.93 -10.23 -11.86
N PRO A 53 2.10 -10.70 -11.43
CA PRO A 53 2.38 -12.11 -11.36
C PRO A 53 1.62 -12.75 -10.20
N ASP A 54 1.63 -14.09 -10.18
CA ASP A 54 1.17 -14.85 -9.03
C ASP A 54 1.90 -14.37 -7.76
N PRO A 55 1.19 -13.94 -6.70
CA PRO A 55 1.81 -13.48 -5.45
C PRO A 55 2.65 -14.57 -4.75
N TRP A 56 2.46 -15.84 -5.15
CA TRP A 56 3.29 -16.97 -4.72
C TRP A 56 4.61 -17.09 -5.48
N ASN A 57 4.81 -16.29 -6.54
CA ASN A 57 6.06 -16.27 -7.31
C ASN A 57 7.18 -15.54 -6.56
N ALA A 58 7.83 -16.24 -5.66
CA ALA A 58 8.91 -15.70 -4.84
C ALA A 58 10.04 -15.05 -5.65
N SER A 59 10.43 -15.63 -6.78
CA SER A 59 11.56 -15.14 -7.57
C SER A 59 11.31 -13.74 -8.12
N GLN A 60 10.13 -13.51 -8.69
CA GLN A 60 9.79 -12.20 -9.24
C GLN A 60 9.63 -11.14 -8.15
N MET A 61 9.01 -11.48 -7.02
CA MET A 61 8.93 -10.58 -5.87
C MET A 61 10.31 -10.22 -5.34
N GLU A 62 11.21 -11.18 -5.23
CA GLU A 62 12.58 -10.92 -4.80
C GLU A 62 13.37 -10.02 -5.76
N ASP A 63 13.10 -10.10 -7.08
CA ASP A 63 13.75 -9.23 -8.06
C ASP A 63 13.24 -7.78 -7.94
N LEU A 64 11.95 -7.59 -7.71
CA LEU A 64 11.37 -6.27 -7.42
C LEU A 64 11.89 -5.69 -6.10
N LEU A 65 11.99 -6.51 -5.05
CA LEU A 65 12.57 -6.09 -3.76
C LEU A 65 14.03 -5.66 -3.89
N ARG A 66 14.85 -6.40 -4.62
CA ARG A 66 16.27 -6.03 -4.87
C ARG A 66 16.38 -4.70 -5.62
N ALA A 67 15.46 -4.44 -6.53
CA ALA A 67 15.41 -3.19 -7.27
C ALA A 67 15.09 -2.00 -6.34
N GLY A 68 14.07 -2.15 -5.47
CA GLY A 68 13.74 -1.13 -4.47
C GLY A 68 14.87 -0.89 -3.46
N GLU A 69 15.45 -1.98 -2.92
CA GLU A 69 16.57 -1.92 -1.99
C GLU A 69 17.82 -1.21 -2.54
N ARG A 70 17.95 -1.11 -3.86
CA ARG A 70 19.07 -0.43 -4.50
C ARG A 70 18.96 1.11 -4.42
N THR A 71 17.77 1.63 -4.37
CA THR A 71 17.46 3.07 -4.39
C THR A 71 16.77 3.55 -3.13
N ASP A 72 16.68 2.67 -2.11
CA ASP A 72 16.02 2.91 -0.83
C ASP A 72 14.52 3.31 -0.99
N VAL A 73 13.85 2.94 -2.10
CA VAL A 73 12.41 3.17 -2.30
C VAL A 73 11.60 2.04 -1.67
N GLU A 74 10.55 2.40 -0.96
CA GLU A 74 9.68 1.42 -0.32
C GLU A 74 8.71 0.77 -1.31
N LEU A 75 8.52 -0.54 -1.19
CA LEU A 75 7.50 -1.26 -1.95
C LEU A 75 6.25 -1.43 -1.07
N LEU A 76 5.12 -0.91 -1.55
CA LEU A 76 3.79 -1.10 -0.97
C LEU A 76 3.06 -2.16 -1.79
N VAL A 77 2.78 -3.30 -1.19
CA VAL A 77 2.21 -4.46 -1.90
C VAL A 77 0.76 -4.67 -1.51
N ARG A 78 -0.16 -4.56 -2.48
CA ARG A 78 -1.53 -5.03 -2.31
C ARG A 78 -1.57 -6.53 -2.63
N ILE A 79 -1.90 -7.33 -1.64
CA ILE A 79 -2.08 -8.78 -1.81
C ILE A 79 -3.56 -9.09 -2.11
N PRO A 80 -3.88 -10.16 -2.88
CA PRO A 80 -5.23 -10.37 -3.38
C PRO A 80 -6.22 -10.90 -2.35
N ASP A 81 -5.76 -11.29 -1.18
CA ASP A 81 -6.59 -11.97 -0.18
C ASP A 81 -6.06 -11.70 1.24
N THR A 82 -6.95 -11.76 2.21
CA THR A 82 -6.64 -11.70 3.65
C THR A 82 -6.07 -13.03 4.22
N GLU A 83 -5.80 -14.02 3.36
CA GLU A 83 -5.35 -15.35 3.75
C GLU A 83 -4.03 -15.28 4.55
N PRO A 84 -4.00 -15.72 5.81
CA PRO A 84 -2.85 -15.56 6.70
C PRO A 84 -1.55 -16.16 6.18
N THR A 85 -1.61 -17.24 5.40
CA THR A 85 -0.43 -17.89 4.83
C THR A 85 0.20 -17.04 3.74
N LEU A 86 -0.62 -16.32 2.95
CA LEU A 86 -0.14 -15.41 1.94
C LEU A 86 0.54 -14.19 2.58
N VAL A 87 -0.08 -13.58 3.59
CA VAL A 87 0.52 -12.47 4.37
C VAL A 87 1.92 -12.88 4.85
N ARG A 88 2.02 -14.00 5.56
CA ARG A 88 3.32 -14.50 6.07
C ARG A 88 4.32 -14.75 4.95
N LYS A 89 3.88 -15.34 3.83
CA LYS A 89 4.74 -15.66 2.69
C LYS A 89 5.37 -14.40 2.08
N VAL A 90 4.57 -13.38 1.86
CA VAL A 90 5.03 -12.10 1.28
C VAL A 90 6.03 -11.41 2.22
N LEU A 91 5.75 -11.38 3.52
CA LEU A 91 6.65 -10.83 4.52
C LEU A 91 7.97 -11.62 4.65
N ASP A 92 7.95 -12.94 4.50
CA ASP A 92 9.15 -13.78 4.52
C ASP A 92 10.07 -13.52 3.31
N LEU A 93 9.55 -13.03 2.21
CA LEU A 93 10.35 -12.57 1.07
C LEU A 93 11.07 -11.25 1.34
N GLY A 94 10.58 -10.44 2.29
CA GLY A 94 11.16 -9.16 2.69
C GLY A 94 10.29 -7.94 2.39
N VAL A 95 9.06 -8.12 1.93
CA VAL A 95 8.08 -7.02 1.87
C VAL A 95 7.76 -6.61 3.30
N ARG A 96 7.68 -5.31 3.57
CA ARG A 96 7.33 -4.75 4.88
C ARG A 96 6.03 -3.97 4.85
N ASN A 97 5.66 -3.43 3.69
CA ASN A 97 4.45 -2.63 3.54
C ASN A 97 3.44 -3.45 2.74
N VAL A 98 2.42 -3.94 3.41
CA VAL A 98 1.33 -4.71 2.79
C VAL A 98 -0.01 -4.08 3.08
N PHE A 99 -0.95 -4.18 2.13
CA PHE A 99 -2.34 -3.87 2.42
C PHE A 99 -3.29 -4.84 1.74
N LEU A 100 -4.46 -4.98 2.34
CA LEU A 100 -5.42 -6.01 2.03
C LEU A 100 -6.70 -5.38 1.50
N PRO A 101 -7.21 -5.88 0.37
CA PRO A 101 -8.46 -5.39 -0.19
C PRO A 101 -9.67 -5.92 0.58
N ARG A 102 -10.81 -5.29 0.37
CA ARG A 102 -12.16 -5.78 0.64
C ARG A 102 -12.41 -6.27 2.07
N VAL A 103 -11.71 -5.73 3.05
CA VAL A 103 -12.03 -6.05 4.46
C VAL A 103 -13.37 -5.43 4.84
N GLU A 104 -14.17 -6.15 5.59
CA GLU A 104 -15.50 -5.72 6.02
C GLU A 104 -15.66 -5.68 7.55
N THR A 105 -14.79 -6.37 8.28
CA THR A 105 -14.91 -6.51 9.74
C THR A 105 -13.60 -6.26 10.46
N ALA A 106 -13.69 -5.83 11.72
CA ALA A 106 -12.52 -5.72 12.60
C ALA A 106 -11.81 -7.05 12.85
N ASP A 107 -12.53 -8.18 12.80
CA ASP A 107 -11.93 -9.50 12.98
C ASP A 107 -11.03 -9.89 11.81
N GLU A 108 -11.43 -9.57 10.55
CA GLU A 108 -10.58 -9.76 9.37
C GLU A 108 -9.31 -8.91 9.46
N VAL A 109 -9.45 -7.63 9.84
CA VAL A 109 -8.32 -6.72 10.01
C VAL A 109 -7.39 -7.21 11.12
N ARG A 110 -7.94 -7.63 12.25
CA ARG A 110 -7.17 -8.17 13.38
C ARG A 110 -6.38 -9.41 12.99
N GLU A 111 -7.00 -10.33 12.24
CA GLU A 111 -6.31 -11.53 11.76
C GLU A 111 -5.20 -11.19 10.76
N ALA A 112 -5.40 -10.22 9.89
CA ALA A 112 -4.38 -9.75 8.96
C ALA A 112 -3.17 -9.17 9.71
N VAL A 113 -3.39 -8.23 10.62
CA VAL A 113 -2.33 -7.63 11.45
C VAL A 113 -1.61 -8.70 12.27
N ARG A 114 -2.36 -9.58 12.94
CA ARG A 114 -1.81 -10.66 13.75
C ARG A 114 -0.96 -11.64 12.93
N SER A 115 -1.35 -11.88 11.67
CA SER A 115 -0.58 -12.75 10.76
C SER A 115 0.75 -12.15 10.33
N ALA A 116 0.86 -10.82 10.40
CA ALA A 116 2.09 -10.09 10.11
C ALA A 116 3.05 -9.98 11.30
N ARG A 117 2.63 -10.36 12.50
CA ARG A 117 3.37 -10.15 13.74
C ARG A 117 3.84 -11.45 14.37
N PHE A 118 5.02 -11.41 14.99
CA PHE A 118 5.49 -12.45 15.92
C PHE A 118 4.88 -12.28 17.30
N ARG A 119 4.64 -11.02 17.71
CA ARG A 119 3.95 -10.65 18.95
C ARG A 119 2.84 -9.66 18.62
N TYR A 120 1.70 -9.83 19.22
CA TYR A 120 0.53 -9.02 19.00
C TYR A 120 -0.32 -8.91 20.26
N ASP A 121 -0.69 -7.70 20.67
CA ASP A 121 -1.61 -7.42 21.78
C ASP A 121 -1.25 -8.21 23.05
N ASP A 122 0.00 -8.05 23.54
CA ASP A 122 0.58 -8.75 24.71
C ASP A 122 0.64 -10.28 24.59
N GLY A 123 0.36 -10.86 23.43
CA GLY A 123 0.36 -12.29 23.17
C GLY A 123 1.20 -12.71 21.97
N PRO A 124 1.10 -13.97 21.56
CA PRO A 124 1.73 -14.43 20.33
C PRO A 124 0.95 -13.94 19.11
N GLY A 125 1.68 -13.42 18.10
CA GLY A 125 1.17 -13.26 16.77
C GLY A 125 1.04 -14.60 16.03
N HIS A 126 0.75 -14.55 14.73
CA HIS A 126 0.61 -15.72 13.87
C HIS A 126 1.76 -15.86 12.86
N ARG A 127 2.73 -14.94 12.84
CA ARG A 127 3.93 -15.06 12.00
C ARG A 127 4.84 -16.16 12.52
N GLY A 128 5.19 -17.11 11.64
CA GLY A 128 6.09 -18.21 11.97
C GLY A 128 7.56 -17.80 11.92
N LEU A 129 8.40 -18.34 12.79
CA LEU A 129 9.83 -18.07 12.79
C LEU A 129 10.59 -19.13 11.96
N ALA A 130 11.19 -18.68 10.87
CA ALA A 130 12.03 -19.49 10.00
C ALA A 130 13.35 -18.73 9.67
N SER A 131 14.05 -19.17 8.64
CA SER A 131 15.25 -18.48 8.13
C SER A 131 15.06 -18.05 6.67
N PRO A 132 14.00 -17.24 6.37
CA PRO A 132 13.72 -16.78 5.03
C PRO A 132 14.68 -15.65 4.59
N ARG A 133 14.47 -15.11 3.38
CA ARG A 133 15.21 -13.96 2.85
C ARG A 133 15.13 -12.75 3.81
N ALA A 134 13.95 -12.41 4.31
CA ALA A 134 13.75 -11.32 5.27
C ALA A 134 14.67 -11.45 6.50
N ARG A 135 14.92 -12.68 6.97
CA ARG A 135 15.86 -12.95 8.06
C ARG A 135 17.32 -13.05 7.60
N ARG A 136 17.63 -12.69 6.35
CA ARG A 136 18.95 -12.89 5.75
C ARG A 136 19.48 -14.32 5.94
N TRP A 137 18.60 -15.30 5.69
CA TRP A 137 18.85 -16.75 5.85
C TRP A 137 19.31 -17.15 7.25
N GLY A 138 18.86 -16.44 8.28
CA GLY A 138 19.20 -16.67 9.67
C GLY A 138 20.34 -15.83 10.22
N LEU A 139 20.92 -14.93 9.40
CA LEU A 139 22.05 -14.09 9.77
C LEU A 139 21.63 -12.74 10.41
N ALA A 140 20.33 -12.39 10.34
CA ALA A 140 19.84 -11.16 10.94
C ALA A 140 19.72 -11.33 12.46
N GLU A 141 20.37 -10.42 13.20
CA GLU A 141 20.21 -10.25 14.64
C GLU A 141 18.93 -9.45 14.93
N GLU A 142 18.28 -9.69 16.09
CA GLU A 142 17.05 -8.99 16.53
C GLU A 142 15.88 -9.02 15.53
N TYR A 143 15.88 -10.00 14.61
CA TYR A 143 14.91 -10.12 13.51
C TYR A 143 13.46 -9.96 13.97
N VAL A 144 13.07 -10.65 15.04
CA VAL A 144 11.67 -10.63 15.54
C VAL A 144 11.25 -9.20 15.94
N ALA A 145 12.06 -8.56 16.77
CA ALA A 145 11.74 -7.21 17.26
C ALA A 145 11.78 -6.17 16.14
N THR A 146 12.71 -6.34 15.18
CA THR A 146 12.79 -5.46 14.02
C THR A 146 11.57 -5.60 13.12
N GLU A 147 11.21 -6.82 12.74
CA GLU A 147 10.08 -7.01 11.83
C GLU A 147 8.73 -6.65 12.48
N ASP A 148 8.54 -6.90 13.77
CA ASP A 148 7.34 -6.44 14.48
C ASP A 148 7.22 -4.90 14.48
N ARG A 149 8.34 -4.17 14.53
CA ARG A 149 8.36 -2.71 14.48
C ARG A 149 8.23 -2.16 13.06
N GLU A 150 8.93 -2.78 12.09
CA GLU A 150 9.09 -2.25 10.74
C GLU A 150 8.02 -2.75 9.75
N THR A 151 7.12 -3.65 10.13
CA THR A 151 6.07 -4.12 9.24
C THR A 151 4.85 -3.21 9.32
N LEU A 152 4.45 -2.62 8.22
CA LEU A 152 3.27 -1.77 8.06
C LEU A 152 2.15 -2.58 7.39
N VAL A 153 1.01 -2.69 8.04
CA VAL A 153 -0.17 -3.40 7.53
C VAL A 153 -1.32 -2.44 7.37
N GLY A 154 -1.79 -2.26 6.15
CA GLY A 154 -2.97 -1.46 5.86
C GLY A 154 -4.13 -2.29 5.32
N VAL A 155 -5.28 -1.66 5.21
CA VAL A 155 -6.49 -2.26 4.63
C VAL A 155 -7.19 -1.26 3.71
N THR A 156 -7.91 -1.77 2.70
CA THR A 156 -8.75 -0.92 1.85
C THR A 156 -10.17 -0.87 2.40
N ILE A 157 -10.67 0.34 2.62
CA ILE A 157 -12.07 0.60 2.94
C ILE A 157 -12.79 0.94 1.65
N GLU A 158 -13.57 -0.01 1.11
CA GLU A 158 -14.10 0.06 -0.23
C GLU A 158 -15.45 -0.66 -0.40
N THR A 159 -16.05 -1.09 0.71
CA THR A 159 -17.40 -1.68 0.71
C THR A 159 -18.33 -0.94 1.66
N LYS A 160 -19.63 -1.01 1.40
CA LYS A 160 -20.64 -0.47 2.32
C LYS A 160 -20.49 -1.08 3.72
N ALA A 161 -20.22 -2.38 3.81
CA ALA A 161 -20.03 -3.06 5.08
C ALA A 161 -18.82 -2.56 5.85
N SER A 162 -17.69 -2.29 5.17
CA SER A 162 -16.50 -1.71 5.82
C SER A 162 -16.77 -0.30 6.36
N VAL A 163 -17.58 0.50 5.67
CA VAL A 163 -18.01 1.83 6.15
C VAL A 163 -18.92 1.71 7.38
N GLU A 164 -19.86 0.76 7.36
CA GLU A 164 -20.76 0.52 8.50
C GLU A 164 -20.00 0.04 9.76
N ASN A 165 -18.92 -0.74 9.58
CA ASN A 165 -18.08 -1.28 10.67
C ASN A 165 -16.81 -0.45 10.94
N LEU A 166 -16.70 0.75 10.38
CA LEU A 166 -15.47 1.52 10.35
C LEU A 166 -14.89 1.81 11.73
N ASP A 167 -15.71 2.16 12.71
CA ASP A 167 -15.25 2.49 14.06
C ASP A 167 -14.57 1.27 14.74
N GLU A 168 -15.08 0.07 14.49
CA GLU A 168 -14.50 -1.17 15.01
C GLU A 168 -13.21 -1.53 14.26
N ILE A 169 -13.16 -1.29 12.95
CA ILE A 169 -11.98 -1.49 12.11
C ILE A 169 -10.84 -0.56 12.56
N LEU A 170 -11.12 0.73 12.73
CA LEU A 170 -10.13 1.71 13.14
C LEU A 170 -9.61 1.49 14.57
N ALA A 171 -10.36 0.78 15.40
CA ALA A 171 -9.95 0.44 16.76
C ALA A 171 -9.04 -0.81 16.84
N VAL A 172 -8.73 -1.45 15.72
CA VAL A 172 -7.83 -2.63 15.71
C VAL A 172 -6.41 -2.20 16.04
N PRO A 173 -5.78 -2.76 17.07
CA PRO A 173 -4.40 -2.44 17.43
C PRO A 173 -3.43 -2.69 16.28
N GLU A 174 -2.44 -1.82 16.12
CA GLU A 174 -1.38 -1.92 15.10
C GLU A 174 -1.87 -1.92 13.64
N LEU A 175 -3.10 -1.47 13.37
CA LEU A 175 -3.53 -1.11 12.03
C LEU A 175 -2.70 0.11 11.58
N GLY A 176 -1.88 -0.07 10.53
CA GLY A 176 -0.91 0.92 10.11
C GLY A 176 -1.52 2.06 9.28
N PHE A 177 -2.49 1.76 8.43
CA PHE A 177 -3.21 2.77 7.63
C PHE A 177 -4.50 2.20 7.04
N VAL A 178 -5.37 3.11 6.58
CA VAL A 178 -6.52 2.76 5.74
C VAL A 178 -6.37 3.39 4.36
N PHE A 179 -6.57 2.61 3.31
CA PHE A 179 -6.62 3.08 1.93
C PHE A 179 -8.09 3.24 1.51
N ILE A 180 -8.47 4.41 1.04
CA ILE A 180 -9.82 4.66 0.56
C ILE A 180 -9.92 4.24 -0.90
N GLY A 181 -10.77 3.23 -1.18
CA GLY A 181 -10.99 2.69 -2.54
C GLY A 181 -12.30 3.21 -3.16
N PRO A 182 -12.33 4.42 -3.77
CA PRO A 182 -13.58 5.04 -4.22
C PRO A 182 -14.25 4.30 -5.38
N LEU A 183 -13.48 3.57 -6.20
CA LEU A 183 -14.03 2.82 -7.34
C LEU A 183 -14.89 1.63 -6.89
N ASP A 184 -14.33 0.76 -6.04
CA ASP A 184 -15.08 -0.38 -5.50
C ASP A 184 -16.17 0.06 -4.53
N LEU A 185 -15.94 1.15 -3.78
CA LEU A 185 -16.95 1.77 -2.94
C LEU A 185 -18.16 2.23 -3.77
N SER A 186 -17.94 2.81 -4.97
CA SER A 186 -19.01 3.20 -5.87
C SER A 186 -19.85 1.99 -6.32
N VAL A 187 -19.19 0.87 -6.61
CA VAL A 187 -19.89 -0.40 -6.96
C VAL A 187 -20.70 -0.90 -5.77
N SER A 188 -20.10 -0.91 -4.58
CA SER A 188 -20.75 -1.39 -3.36
C SER A 188 -21.95 -0.53 -2.94
N LEU A 189 -21.93 0.76 -3.27
CA LEU A 189 -23.03 1.70 -3.05
C LEU A 189 -24.04 1.76 -4.21
N SER A 190 -23.94 0.88 -5.21
CA SER A 190 -24.81 0.79 -6.39
C SER A 190 -24.68 1.96 -7.39
N HIS A 191 -23.52 2.61 -7.43
CA HIS A 191 -23.17 3.68 -8.37
C HIS A 191 -21.86 3.34 -9.14
N PRO A 192 -21.79 2.22 -9.87
CA PRO A 192 -20.54 1.68 -10.40
C PRO A 192 -19.82 2.67 -11.33
N GLY A 193 -18.61 3.09 -10.92
CA GLY A 193 -17.75 4.03 -11.64
C GLY A 193 -18.10 5.52 -11.41
N GLU A 194 -19.20 5.83 -10.75
CA GLU A 194 -19.63 7.20 -10.45
C GLU A 194 -18.99 7.68 -9.13
N ILE A 195 -17.67 7.84 -9.12
CA ILE A 195 -16.94 8.23 -7.91
C ILE A 195 -17.36 9.61 -7.36
N ASP A 196 -17.87 10.49 -8.23
CA ASP A 196 -18.37 11.82 -7.85
C ASP A 196 -19.84 11.80 -7.38
N HIS A 197 -20.48 10.63 -7.31
CA HIS A 197 -21.84 10.53 -6.79
C HIS A 197 -21.88 10.97 -5.31
N PRO A 198 -22.89 11.76 -4.88
CA PRO A 198 -22.94 12.25 -3.50
C PRO A 198 -22.80 11.17 -2.43
N ASP A 199 -23.47 10.03 -2.58
CA ASP A 199 -23.38 8.91 -1.63
C ASP A 199 -21.95 8.35 -1.51
N VAL A 200 -21.21 8.36 -2.62
CA VAL A 200 -19.81 7.90 -2.64
C VAL A 200 -18.89 8.93 -1.96
N GLN A 201 -19.09 10.21 -2.29
CA GLN A 201 -18.33 11.30 -1.69
C GLN A 201 -18.59 11.43 -0.18
N ASP A 202 -19.83 11.29 0.27
CA ASP A 202 -20.21 11.27 1.69
C ASP A 202 -19.55 10.09 2.43
N ALA A 203 -19.47 8.92 1.79
CA ALA A 203 -18.78 7.77 2.36
C ALA A 203 -17.25 7.99 2.44
N VAL A 204 -16.63 8.49 1.36
CA VAL A 204 -15.19 8.85 1.32
C VAL A 204 -14.86 9.83 2.43
N GLU A 205 -15.66 10.90 2.60
CA GLU A 205 -15.45 11.89 3.64
C GLU A 205 -15.66 11.31 5.04
N THR A 206 -16.64 10.41 5.21
CA THR A 206 -16.86 9.70 6.47
C THR A 206 -15.65 8.84 6.84
N ILE A 207 -15.08 8.09 5.87
CA ILE A 207 -13.90 7.27 6.10
C ILE A 207 -12.72 8.17 6.49
N ARG A 208 -12.46 9.21 5.70
CA ARG A 208 -11.36 10.13 5.93
C ARG A 208 -11.44 10.77 7.32
N SER A 209 -12.57 11.39 7.65
CA SER A 209 -12.71 12.12 8.91
C SER A 209 -12.57 11.20 10.13
N LYS A 210 -13.20 10.02 10.11
CA LYS A 210 -13.11 9.05 11.20
C LYS A 210 -11.70 8.49 11.36
N ALA A 211 -10.99 8.20 10.27
CA ALA A 211 -9.62 7.71 10.34
C ALA A 211 -8.67 8.77 10.90
N VAL A 212 -8.78 10.03 10.44
CA VAL A 212 -8.02 11.15 10.99
C VAL A 212 -8.31 11.34 12.49
N ASP A 213 -9.58 11.31 12.89
CA ASP A 213 -9.99 11.45 14.29
C ASP A 213 -9.47 10.29 15.16
N ALA A 214 -9.36 9.10 14.61
CA ALA A 214 -8.79 7.92 15.26
C ALA A 214 -7.25 7.91 15.29
N GLY A 215 -6.59 8.83 14.58
CA GLY A 215 -5.14 8.86 14.44
C GLY A 215 -4.60 7.73 13.55
N VAL A 216 -5.42 7.17 12.67
CA VAL A 216 -5.00 6.16 11.70
C VAL A 216 -4.67 6.85 10.37
N PRO A 217 -3.45 6.69 9.82
CA PRO A 217 -3.05 7.29 8.55
C PRO A 217 -4.01 6.97 7.41
N VAL A 218 -4.32 7.98 6.59
CA VAL A 218 -5.23 7.86 5.45
C VAL A 218 -4.43 7.83 4.15
N ALA A 219 -4.68 6.80 3.35
CA ALA A 219 -4.13 6.64 2.01
C ALA A 219 -5.22 6.74 0.94
N GLY A 220 -4.82 7.11 -0.29
CA GLY A 220 -5.77 7.18 -1.39
C GLY A 220 -5.15 7.48 -2.75
N LEU A 221 -6.02 7.65 -3.74
CA LEU A 221 -5.65 8.01 -5.11
C LEU A 221 -5.63 9.53 -5.28
N GLY A 222 -4.64 10.04 -6.02
CA GLY A 222 -4.58 11.41 -6.49
C GLY A 222 -4.99 11.52 -7.96
N PHE A 223 -5.92 12.42 -8.25
CA PHE A 223 -6.41 12.69 -9.61
C PHE A 223 -5.84 14.02 -10.13
N GLY A 224 -4.52 14.08 -10.23
CA GLY A 224 -3.76 15.29 -10.55
C GLY A 224 -3.29 16.04 -9.31
N MET A 225 -2.33 16.94 -9.49
CA MET A 225 -1.63 17.60 -8.38
C MET A 225 -2.51 18.55 -7.53
N ASP A 226 -3.56 19.13 -8.14
CA ASP A 226 -4.49 19.98 -7.38
C ASP A 226 -5.27 19.13 -6.37
N ASP A 227 -5.79 17.97 -6.78
CA ASP A 227 -6.48 17.02 -5.90
C ASP A 227 -5.52 16.43 -4.85
N VAL A 228 -4.28 16.11 -5.23
CA VAL A 228 -3.24 15.65 -4.28
C VAL A 228 -3.00 16.69 -3.19
N ASN A 229 -2.82 17.96 -3.57
CA ASN A 229 -2.61 19.05 -2.61
C ASN A 229 -3.82 19.27 -1.69
N GLU A 230 -5.03 19.16 -2.24
CA GLU A 230 -6.27 19.26 -1.45
C GLU A 230 -6.38 18.11 -0.45
N LYS A 231 -6.16 16.87 -0.89
CA LYS A 231 -6.18 15.69 -0.02
C LYS A 231 -5.13 15.76 1.07
N ALA A 232 -3.91 16.16 0.74
CA ALA A 232 -2.85 16.37 1.71
C ALA A 232 -3.25 17.41 2.77
N ALA A 233 -3.84 18.54 2.36
CA ALA A 233 -4.36 19.55 3.28
C ALA A 233 -5.52 19.05 4.15
N ASN A 234 -6.24 18.02 3.70
CA ASN A 234 -7.36 17.39 4.39
C ASN A 234 -6.97 16.14 5.20
N GLY A 235 -5.68 15.88 5.41
CA GLY A 235 -5.17 14.86 6.32
C GLY A 235 -4.89 13.50 5.69
N TYR A 236 -4.85 13.39 4.36
CA TYR A 236 -4.24 12.22 3.72
C TYR A 236 -2.73 12.27 3.91
N GLN A 237 -2.13 11.13 4.26
CA GLN A 237 -0.70 11.02 4.49
C GLN A 237 0.01 10.15 3.44
N MET A 238 -0.72 9.36 2.66
CA MET A 238 -0.15 8.53 1.60
C MET A 238 -0.98 8.65 0.33
N LEU A 239 -0.39 9.17 -0.75
CA LEU A 239 -1.11 9.47 -1.99
C LEU A 239 -0.43 8.85 -3.20
N ASN A 240 -1.19 8.04 -3.94
CA ASN A 240 -0.76 7.48 -5.21
C ASN A 240 -1.02 8.47 -6.35
N LEU A 241 0.03 8.90 -7.03
CA LEU A 241 -0.01 9.95 -8.07
C LEU A 241 -0.54 9.46 -9.42
N GLY A 242 -0.74 8.16 -9.59
CA GLY A 242 -1.18 7.55 -10.83
C GLY A 242 -0.49 6.22 -11.10
N SER A 243 -0.49 5.77 -12.36
CA SER A 243 0.14 4.51 -12.77
C SER A 243 1.20 4.70 -13.85
N THR A 244 2.15 3.76 -13.93
CA THR A 244 3.19 3.75 -14.98
C THR A 244 2.59 3.84 -16.37
N THR A 245 1.61 3.00 -16.69
CA THR A 245 0.97 3.00 -18.02
C THR A 245 0.17 4.27 -18.26
N GLY A 246 -0.51 4.82 -17.24
CA GLY A 246 -1.23 6.09 -17.36
C GLY A 246 -0.31 7.29 -17.62
N ALA A 247 0.84 7.35 -16.95
CA ALA A 247 1.84 8.39 -17.19
C ALA A 247 2.42 8.31 -18.61
N LEU A 248 2.69 7.09 -19.10
CA LEU A 248 3.15 6.87 -20.48
C LEU A 248 2.07 7.23 -21.49
N GLU A 249 0.82 6.81 -21.27
CA GLU A 249 -0.31 7.16 -22.12
C GLU A 249 -0.45 8.69 -22.25
N GLN A 250 -0.52 9.40 -21.15
CA GLN A 250 -0.64 10.85 -21.12
C GLN A 250 0.50 11.53 -21.90
N THR A 251 1.74 11.07 -21.67
CA THR A 251 2.92 11.65 -22.32
C THR A 251 2.92 11.39 -23.82
N VAL A 252 2.69 10.15 -24.25
CA VAL A 252 2.73 9.77 -25.67
C VAL A 252 1.57 10.38 -26.44
N THR A 253 0.35 10.38 -25.87
CA THR A 253 -0.82 11.05 -26.48
C THR A 253 -0.56 12.54 -26.64
N GLY A 254 0.00 13.19 -25.61
CA GLY A 254 0.37 14.61 -25.71
C GLY A 254 1.40 14.91 -26.82
N TRP A 255 2.32 14.01 -27.09
CA TRP A 255 3.24 14.15 -28.23
C TRP A 255 2.52 14.01 -29.57
N PHE A 256 1.58 13.07 -29.70
CA PHE A 256 0.78 12.94 -30.93
C PHE A 256 -0.13 14.14 -31.17
N ASP A 257 -0.76 14.65 -30.11
CA ASP A 257 -1.63 15.84 -30.20
C ASP A 257 -0.86 17.11 -30.57
N ALA A 258 0.41 17.20 -30.15
CA ALA A 258 1.30 18.33 -30.50
C ALA A 258 1.98 18.18 -31.86
N TYR A 259 1.85 17.04 -32.54
CA TYR A 259 2.46 16.81 -33.84
C TYR A 259 1.70 17.55 -34.95
N GLU A 260 2.26 18.66 -35.42
CA GLU A 260 1.81 19.37 -36.62
C GLU A 260 2.36 18.64 -37.86
N GLY A 261 1.59 17.65 -38.36
CA GLY A 261 1.97 16.92 -39.56
C GLY A 261 2.30 17.88 -40.70
N THR A 262 3.39 17.65 -41.44
CA THR A 262 3.60 18.34 -42.73
C THR A 262 2.53 17.85 -43.70
N ASP A 263 1.60 18.70 -44.07
CA ASP A 263 0.72 18.45 -45.20
C ASP A 263 1.61 18.19 -46.43
N ALA A 264 1.69 16.88 -46.82
CA ALA A 264 2.42 16.45 -48.01
C ALA A 264 1.48 16.37 -49.21
#